data_b284cb02500d95a510225df47429d1ae
#
_entry.id   b284cb02500d95a510225df47429d1ae
#
_cell.length_a   1.000
_cell.length_b   1.000
_cell.length_c   1.000
_cell.angle_alpha   90.00
_cell.angle_beta   90.00
_cell.angle_gamma   90.00
#
_symmetry.space_group_name_H-M   'P 1'
#
loop_
_entity.id
_entity.type
_entity.pdbx_description
1 polymer ?
#
loop_
_entity_poly.entity_id
_entity_poly.type
_entity_poly.pdbx_seq_one_letter_code
_entity_poly.pdbx_strand_id
1 'polypeptide(L)'
;RTDIPYQPVELLHIFLHELAHIYCAHHELDGKSFYDEYCEDYAQTKEEDGIINAGYAVWRECIAEIIAIELDDSCEIVSLKEKADVLRQLKGEIEPVDGKLAVSEILTAVMTSSEIEASQTWEKAETAILSLNLFDTPPEMDLFRLVYAQLRTTFLEIDVDFIHELGYLYLNILSLAVIRNLRQN
;
A
#
# COMPACT_ATOMS: atom_id res chain seq x y z
N ARG A 1 25.15 -7.04 12.60
CA ARG A 1 24.29 -7.99 11.87
C ARG A 1 23.96 -9.09 12.84
N THR A 2 22.74 -9.11 13.36
CA THR A 2 22.21 -10.27 14.08
C THR A 2 21.78 -11.26 13.01
N ASP A 3 22.46 -12.40 12.93
CA ASP A 3 22.05 -13.53 12.09
C ASP A 3 20.79 -14.14 12.71
N ILE A 4 19.64 -13.54 12.46
CA ILE A 4 18.33 -14.14 12.74
C ILE A 4 18.07 -15.10 11.59
N PRO A 5 18.01 -16.41 11.82
CA PRO A 5 17.68 -17.33 10.75
C PRO A 5 16.22 -17.14 10.37
N TYR A 6 15.96 -16.69 9.13
CA TYR A 6 14.61 -16.64 8.56
C TYR A 6 14.01 -18.05 8.58
N GLN A 7 12.74 -18.14 8.91
CA GLN A 7 11.99 -19.37 8.74
C GLN A 7 11.84 -19.67 7.23
N PRO A 8 11.82 -20.94 6.80
CA PRO A 8 11.65 -21.27 5.37
C PRO A 8 10.41 -20.65 4.71
N VAL A 9 9.32 -20.50 5.46
CA VAL A 9 8.08 -19.85 4.99
C VAL A 9 8.30 -18.36 4.72
N GLU A 10 8.99 -17.66 5.60
CA GLU A 10 9.33 -16.24 5.41
C GLU A 10 10.23 -16.04 4.17
N LEU A 11 11.17 -16.96 3.94
CA LEU A 11 12.03 -16.90 2.75
C LEU A 11 11.25 -17.13 1.46
N LEU A 12 10.26 -18.02 1.45
CA LEU A 12 9.39 -18.23 0.29
C LEU A 12 8.59 -16.98 -0.02
N HIS A 13 7.98 -16.37 0.98
CA HIS A 13 7.21 -15.15 0.81
C HIS A 13 8.06 -14.00 0.26
N ILE A 14 9.24 -13.75 0.84
CA ILE A 14 10.19 -12.74 0.34
C ILE A 14 10.57 -13.04 -1.12
N PHE A 15 10.82 -14.30 -1.46
CA PHE A 15 11.17 -14.68 -2.83
C PHE A 15 10.02 -14.44 -3.81
N LEU A 16 8.77 -14.72 -3.41
CA LEU A 16 7.59 -14.46 -4.22
C LEU A 16 7.37 -12.95 -4.41
N HIS A 17 7.60 -12.15 -3.37
CA HIS A 17 7.55 -10.69 -3.45
C HIS A 17 8.57 -10.13 -4.48
N GLU A 18 9.81 -10.59 -4.44
CA GLU A 18 10.83 -10.17 -5.42
C GLU A 18 10.49 -10.66 -6.84
N LEU A 19 9.94 -11.86 -6.98
CA LEU A 19 9.45 -12.34 -8.28
C LEU A 19 8.28 -11.50 -8.81
N ALA A 20 7.42 -11.00 -7.93
CA ALA A 20 6.33 -10.12 -8.32
C ALA A 20 6.85 -8.80 -8.91
N HIS A 21 7.93 -8.23 -8.37
CA HIS A 21 8.58 -7.07 -8.99
C HIS A 21 9.10 -7.37 -10.40
N ILE A 22 9.71 -8.55 -10.61
CA ILE A 22 10.18 -8.98 -11.93
C ILE A 22 8.99 -9.18 -12.89
N TYR A 23 7.91 -9.80 -12.41
CA TYR A 23 6.69 -9.96 -13.19
C TYR A 23 6.12 -8.61 -13.65
N CYS A 24 5.97 -7.67 -12.73
CA CYS A 24 5.50 -6.31 -13.04
C CYS A 24 6.39 -5.62 -14.07
N ALA A 25 7.71 -5.76 -13.98
CA ALA A 25 8.64 -5.19 -14.94
C ALA A 25 8.46 -5.77 -16.36
N HIS A 26 8.03 -7.03 -16.49
CA HIS A 26 7.75 -7.66 -17.79
C HIS A 26 6.36 -7.34 -18.36
N HIS A 27 5.49 -6.73 -17.57
CA HIS A 27 4.12 -6.38 -17.94
C HIS A 27 3.88 -4.87 -18.02
N GLU A 28 4.93 -4.10 -18.33
CA GLU A 28 4.88 -2.64 -18.51
C GLU A 28 4.44 -1.86 -17.25
N LEU A 29 4.50 -2.52 -16.09
CA LEU A 29 4.28 -1.90 -14.77
C LEU A 29 5.61 -1.44 -14.12
N ASP A 30 6.67 -1.38 -14.91
CA ASP A 30 7.96 -0.85 -14.45
C ASP A 30 7.98 0.68 -14.45
N GLY A 31 8.94 1.22 -13.68
CA GLY A 31 9.05 2.66 -13.53
C GLY A 31 9.31 3.41 -14.83
N LYS A 32 9.92 2.77 -15.84
CA LYS A 32 10.21 3.45 -17.11
C LYS A 32 8.94 3.63 -17.93
N SER A 33 8.17 2.56 -18.14
CA SER A 33 6.90 2.61 -18.87
C SER A 33 5.94 3.60 -18.22
N PHE A 34 5.82 3.56 -16.89
CA PHE A 34 5.03 4.49 -16.13
C PHE A 34 5.50 5.96 -16.30
N TYR A 35 6.82 6.21 -16.25
CA TYR A 35 7.36 7.57 -16.41
C TYR A 35 7.21 8.12 -17.84
N ASP A 36 7.30 7.26 -18.84
CA ASP A 36 7.09 7.68 -20.24
C ASP A 36 5.63 8.20 -20.40
N GLU A 37 4.64 7.50 -19.83
CA GLU A 37 3.23 7.93 -19.80
C GLU A 37 3.06 9.22 -18.97
N TYR A 38 3.59 9.28 -17.76
CA TYR A 38 3.55 10.46 -16.90
C TYR A 38 4.09 11.71 -17.58
N CYS A 39 5.20 11.60 -18.32
CA CYS A 39 5.79 12.73 -19.03
C CYS A 39 4.91 13.29 -20.15
N GLU A 40 3.95 12.52 -20.65
CA GLU A 40 2.99 12.97 -21.65
C GLU A 40 1.82 13.75 -21.02
N ASP A 41 1.35 13.34 -19.85
CA ASP A 41 0.10 13.81 -19.26
C ASP A 41 0.26 14.95 -18.24
N TYR A 42 1.41 15.04 -17.57
CA TYR A 42 1.61 16.00 -16.47
C TYR A 42 2.71 17.03 -16.76
N ALA A 43 2.49 18.25 -16.23
CA ALA A 43 3.52 19.27 -16.20
C ALA A 43 4.67 18.85 -15.27
N GLN A 44 5.90 18.98 -15.75
CA GLN A 44 7.09 18.47 -15.05
C GLN A 44 7.54 19.49 -13.98
N THR A 45 6.82 19.60 -12.89
CA THR A 45 7.24 20.38 -11.72
C THR A 45 7.86 19.45 -10.67
N LYS A 46 8.73 19.98 -9.81
CA LYS A 46 9.31 19.20 -8.70
C LYS A 46 8.28 18.69 -7.71
N GLU A 47 7.18 19.39 -7.58
CA GLU A 47 6.07 19.02 -6.69
C GLU A 47 5.32 17.83 -7.27
N GLU A 48 4.95 17.88 -8.52
CA GLU A 48 4.29 16.78 -9.23
C GLU A 48 5.19 15.56 -9.31
N ASP A 49 6.49 15.72 -9.62
CA ASP A 49 7.46 14.63 -9.55
C ASP A 49 7.49 13.98 -8.17
N GLY A 50 7.43 14.77 -7.11
CA GLY A 50 7.39 14.27 -5.74
C GLY A 50 6.13 13.45 -5.45
N ILE A 51 4.97 13.92 -5.89
CA ILE A 51 3.68 13.24 -5.72
C ILE A 51 3.67 11.91 -6.48
N ILE A 52 3.98 11.95 -7.77
CA ILE A 52 4.01 10.77 -8.64
C ILE A 52 4.98 9.70 -8.13
N ASN A 53 6.21 10.10 -7.78
CA ASN A 53 7.21 9.17 -7.23
C ASN A 53 6.75 8.52 -5.93
N ALA A 54 6.08 9.29 -5.07
CA ALA A 54 5.55 8.78 -3.82
C ALA A 54 4.43 7.75 -4.06
N GLY A 55 3.49 8.07 -4.94
CA GLY A 55 2.38 7.17 -5.30
C GLY A 55 2.87 5.89 -5.95
N TYR A 56 3.75 6.00 -6.94
CA TYR A 56 4.32 4.84 -7.62
C TYR A 56 5.10 3.93 -6.65
N ALA A 57 5.90 4.50 -5.75
CA ALA A 57 6.64 3.69 -4.78
C ALA A 57 5.73 2.93 -3.82
N VAL A 58 4.65 3.56 -3.32
CA VAL A 58 3.65 2.89 -2.47
C VAL A 58 2.95 1.78 -3.25
N TRP A 59 2.50 2.06 -4.48
CA TRP A 59 1.79 1.09 -5.30
C TRP A 59 2.65 -0.10 -5.68
N ARG A 60 3.89 0.12 -6.06
CA ARG A 60 4.82 -0.94 -6.46
C ARG A 60 5.03 -1.96 -5.36
N GLU A 61 5.21 -1.53 -4.12
CA GLU A 61 5.35 -2.42 -2.97
C GLU A 61 4.01 -3.12 -2.64
N CYS A 62 2.91 -2.38 -2.68
CA CYS A 62 1.58 -2.92 -2.40
C CYS A 62 1.21 -4.05 -3.39
N ILE A 63 1.43 -3.85 -4.70
CA ILE A 63 1.09 -4.85 -5.69
C ILE A 63 1.99 -6.07 -5.63
N ALA A 64 3.28 -5.89 -5.36
CA ALA A 64 4.21 -7.01 -5.20
C ALA A 64 3.82 -7.90 -4.02
N GLU A 65 3.43 -7.28 -2.91
CA GLU A 65 2.98 -7.98 -1.72
C GLU A 65 1.66 -8.74 -1.94
N ILE A 66 0.69 -8.10 -2.61
CA ILE A 66 -0.59 -8.75 -2.94
C ILE A 66 -0.36 -9.97 -3.85
N ILE A 67 0.48 -9.84 -4.88
CA ILE A 67 0.83 -10.97 -5.75
C ILE A 67 1.52 -12.08 -4.95
N ALA A 68 2.44 -11.73 -4.04
CA ALA A 68 3.13 -12.71 -3.21
C ALA A 68 2.17 -13.49 -2.31
N ILE A 69 1.21 -12.80 -1.68
CA ILE A 69 0.17 -13.44 -0.85
C ILE A 69 -0.72 -14.36 -1.68
N GLU A 70 -1.11 -13.94 -2.88
CA GLU A 70 -1.93 -14.74 -3.80
C GLU A 70 -1.23 -16.02 -4.28
N LEU A 71 0.09 -15.99 -4.40
CA LEU A 71 0.92 -17.11 -4.85
C LEU A 71 1.40 -18.02 -3.71
N ASP A 72 1.35 -17.55 -2.48
CA ASP A 72 1.80 -18.28 -1.29
C ASP A 72 0.64 -19.06 -0.67
N ASP A 73 0.47 -20.31 -1.07
CA ASP A 73 -0.56 -21.20 -0.51
C ASP A 73 -0.44 -21.41 1.02
N SER A 74 0.66 -20.99 1.64
CA SER A 74 0.85 -21.03 3.09
C SER A 74 0.36 -19.79 3.83
N CYS A 75 0.05 -18.71 3.10
CA CYS A 75 -0.53 -17.50 3.68
C CYS A 75 -1.99 -17.74 4.07
N GLU A 76 -2.29 -17.68 5.36
CA GLU A 76 -3.66 -17.69 5.84
C GLU A 76 -4.28 -16.30 5.74
N ILE A 77 -5.49 -16.24 5.15
CA ILE A 77 -6.30 -15.03 5.15
C ILE A 77 -6.87 -14.83 6.54
N VAL A 78 -6.33 -13.87 7.26
CA VAL A 78 -6.72 -13.56 8.64
C VAL A 78 -7.64 -12.36 8.73
N SER A 79 -8.39 -12.24 9.83
CA SER A 79 -9.30 -11.13 10.05
C SER A 79 -8.56 -9.83 10.36
N LEU A 80 -9.20 -8.69 10.10
CA LEU A 80 -8.70 -7.38 10.50
C LEU A 80 -8.41 -7.31 12.01
N LYS A 81 -9.20 -7.99 12.82
CA LYS A 81 -9.00 -8.03 14.26
C LYS A 81 -7.72 -8.74 14.65
N GLU A 82 -7.37 -9.82 13.97
CA GLU A 82 -6.12 -10.56 14.19
C GLU A 82 -4.92 -9.75 13.72
N LYS A 83 -5.08 -8.95 12.66
CA LYS A 83 -4.04 -8.02 12.16
C LYS A 83 -3.90 -6.74 13.00
N ALA A 84 -4.82 -6.46 13.93
CA ALA A 84 -4.92 -5.14 14.61
C ALA A 84 -3.64 -4.71 15.33
N ASP A 85 -2.90 -5.62 15.94
CA ASP A 85 -1.66 -5.27 16.65
C ASP A 85 -0.54 -4.92 15.68
N VAL A 86 -0.40 -5.66 14.58
CA VAL A 86 0.56 -5.36 13.50
C VAL A 86 0.22 -4.02 12.85
N LEU A 87 -1.05 -3.80 12.52
CA LEU A 87 -1.51 -2.52 11.94
C LEU A 87 -1.23 -1.33 12.86
N ARG A 88 -1.37 -1.53 14.17
CA ARG A 88 -1.05 -0.48 15.16
C ARG A 88 0.44 -0.18 15.21
N GLN A 89 1.27 -1.20 15.13
CA GLN A 89 2.71 -1.05 15.07
C GLN A 89 3.11 -0.30 13.79
N LEU A 90 2.69 -0.78 12.62
CA LEU A 90 2.98 -0.14 11.32
C LEU A 90 2.52 1.32 11.27
N LYS A 91 1.34 1.62 11.83
CA LYS A 91 0.87 3.01 11.92
C LYS A 91 1.80 3.89 12.76
N GLY A 92 2.43 3.33 13.78
CA GLY A 92 3.46 4.01 14.59
C GLY A 92 4.77 4.24 13.85
N GLU A 93 5.03 3.46 12.81
CA GLU A 93 6.25 3.49 11.99
C GLU A 93 6.16 4.43 10.78
N ILE A 94 5.02 5.10 10.56
CA ILE A 94 4.87 6.05 9.46
C ILE A 94 5.73 7.28 9.74
N GLU A 95 6.91 7.32 9.13
CA GLU A 95 7.89 8.39 9.24
C GLU A 95 8.24 8.99 7.86
N PRO A 96 8.76 10.25 7.81
CA PRO A 96 9.10 10.90 6.55
C PRO A 96 10.09 10.13 5.66
N VAL A 97 10.98 9.34 6.24
CA VAL A 97 12.05 8.64 5.50
C VAL A 97 11.58 7.31 4.92
N ASP A 98 10.85 6.50 5.69
CA ASP A 98 10.48 5.13 5.33
C ASP A 98 8.95 4.88 5.33
N GLY A 99 8.15 5.92 5.47
CA GLY A 99 6.69 5.81 5.57
C GLY A 99 6.01 5.17 4.36
N LYS A 100 6.66 5.12 3.21
CA LYS A 100 6.12 4.45 2.01
C LYS A 100 5.95 2.96 2.24
N LEU A 101 6.96 2.30 2.82
CA LEU A 101 6.90 0.87 3.13
C LEU A 101 5.80 0.59 4.17
N ALA A 102 5.78 1.32 5.27
CA ALA A 102 4.76 1.16 6.30
C ALA A 102 3.34 1.37 5.76
N VAL A 103 3.11 2.35 4.87
CA VAL A 103 1.79 2.58 4.26
C VAL A 103 1.43 1.45 3.29
N SER A 104 2.36 0.96 2.45
CA SER A 104 2.08 -0.17 1.56
C SER A 104 1.76 -1.45 2.34
N GLU A 105 2.48 -1.75 3.41
CA GLU A 105 2.20 -2.88 4.30
C GLU A 105 0.82 -2.76 4.99
N ILE A 106 0.46 -1.55 5.45
CA ILE A 106 -0.87 -1.29 6.00
C ILE A 106 -1.95 -1.52 4.95
N LEU A 107 -1.80 -0.96 3.75
CA LEU A 107 -2.75 -1.14 2.66
C LEU A 107 -2.93 -2.62 2.33
N THR A 108 -1.84 -3.34 2.15
CA THR A 108 -1.86 -4.77 1.83
C THR A 108 -2.52 -5.57 2.95
N ALA A 109 -2.10 -5.36 4.20
CA ALA A 109 -2.67 -6.07 5.34
C ALA A 109 -4.18 -5.84 5.49
N VAL A 110 -4.67 -4.63 5.19
CA VAL A 110 -6.09 -4.33 5.21
C VAL A 110 -6.80 -4.97 4.02
N MET A 111 -6.29 -4.78 2.80
CA MET A 111 -6.95 -5.22 1.56
C MET A 111 -7.03 -6.75 1.45
N THR A 112 -6.07 -7.47 2.00
CA THR A 112 -6.03 -8.95 2.03
C THR A 112 -6.65 -9.56 3.29
N SER A 113 -7.42 -8.81 4.06
CA SER A 113 -8.16 -9.35 5.21
C SER A 113 -9.47 -10.01 4.80
N SER A 114 -9.92 -10.99 5.59
CA SER A 114 -11.15 -11.74 5.30
C SER A 114 -12.40 -10.87 5.19
N GLU A 115 -12.51 -9.80 5.99
CA GLU A 115 -13.63 -8.87 5.92
C GLU A 115 -13.65 -8.04 4.64
N ILE A 116 -12.47 -7.62 4.16
CA ILE A 116 -12.35 -6.83 2.94
C ILE A 116 -12.55 -7.70 1.72
N GLU A 117 -12.01 -8.90 1.69
CA GLU A 117 -12.25 -9.87 0.62
C GLU A 117 -13.72 -10.26 0.50
N ALA A 118 -14.40 -10.49 1.61
CA ALA A 118 -15.83 -10.80 1.64
C ALA A 118 -16.71 -9.59 1.36
N SER A 119 -16.20 -8.36 1.43
CA SER A 119 -16.97 -7.15 1.15
C SER A 119 -17.25 -7.04 -0.35
N GLN A 120 -18.48 -6.68 -0.70
CA GLN A 120 -18.87 -6.44 -2.10
C GLN A 120 -19.03 -4.96 -2.43
N THR A 121 -19.01 -4.11 -1.42
CA THR A 121 -19.18 -2.66 -1.54
C THR A 121 -18.22 -1.95 -0.61
N TRP A 122 -17.88 -0.69 -0.99
CA TRP A 122 -17.04 0.15 -0.16
C TRP A 122 -17.61 0.38 1.24
N GLU A 123 -18.91 0.57 1.38
CA GLU A 123 -19.57 0.85 2.67
C GLU A 123 -19.37 -0.29 3.68
N LYS A 124 -19.31 -1.54 3.21
CA LYS A 124 -19.00 -2.70 4.06
C LYS A 124 -17.53 -2.73 4.45
N ALA A 125 -16.64 -2.49 3.48
CA ALA A 125 -15.21 -2.41 3.72
C ALA A 125 -14.88 -1.27 4.71
N GLU A 126 -15.42 -0.08 4.50
CA GLU A 126 -15.28 1.07 5.39
C GLU A 126 -15.73 0.78 6.80
N THR A 127 -16.90 0.13 6.96
CA THR A 127 -17.41 -0.28 8.27
C THR A 127 -16.43 -1.22 8.99
N ALA A 128 -15.86 -2.19 8.27
CA ALA A 128 -14.87 -3.11 8.82
C ALA A 128 -13.59 -2.37 9.25
N ILE A 129 -13.07 -1.49 8.41
CA ILE A 129 -11.86 -0.69 8.71
C ILE A 129 -12.09 0.22 9.94
N LEU A 130 -13.21 0.92 9.99
CA LEU A 130 -13.56 1.80 11.10
C LEU A 130 -13.73 1.03 12.44
N SER A 131 -14.12 -0.23 12.38
CA SER A 131 -14.25 -1.07 13.59
C SER A 131 -12.93 -1.26 14.35
N LEU A 132 -11.80 -1.06 13.69
CA LEU A 132 -10.46 -1.14 14.31
C LEU A 132 -10.13 0.05 15.21
N ASN A 133 -10.80 1.19 15.06
CA ASN A 133 -10.46 2.47 15.69
C ASN A 133 -8.99 2.90 15.48
N LEU A 134 -8.41 2.54 14.36
CA LEU A 134 -7.02 2.86 14.01
C LEU A 134 -6.93 3.92 12.91
N PHE A 135 -7.87 3.88 11.95
CA PHE A 135 -7.87 4.70 10.75
C PHE A 135 -9.17 5.49 10.69
N ASP A 136 -9.11 6.75 11.09
CA ASP A 136 -10.27 7.61 11.25
C ASP A 136 -10.11 9.00 10.60
N THR A 137 -8.97 9.24 9.95
CA THR A 137 -8.76 10.49 9.23
C THR A 137 -9.25 10.39 7.79
N PRO A 138 -9.80 11.49 7.22
CA PRO A 138 -10.25 11.50 5.83
C PRO A 138 -9.19 10.99 4.84
N PRO A 139 -7.93 11.45 4.86
CA PRO A 139 -6.91 10.94 3.92
C PRO A 139 -6.66 9.44 4.03
N GLU A 140 -6.70 8.86 5.24
CA GLU A 140 -6.56 7.40 5.43
C GLU A 140 -7.72 6.66 4.77
N MET A 141 -8.96 7.10 5.00
CA MET A 141 -10.14 6.47 4.44
C MET A 141 -10.23 6.63 2.91
N ASP A 142 -9.86 7.80 2.39
CA ASP A 142 -9.80 8.05 0.96
C ASP A 142 -8.74 7.16 0.28
N LEU A 143 -7.59 6.95 0.92
CA LEU A 143 -6.54 6.05 0.45
C LEU A 143 -7.04 4.60 0.35
N PHE A 144 -7.68 4.08 1.40
CA PHE A 144 -8.27 2.74 1.38
C PHE A 144 -9.34 2.60 0.31
N ARG A 145 -10.18 3.62 0.13
CA ARG A 145 -11.23 3.63 -0.89
C ARG A 145 -10.65 3.59 -2.30
N LEU A 146 -9.62 4.37 -2.55
CA LEU A 146 -8.93 4.43 -3.84
C LEU A 146 -8.33 3.06 -4.19
N VAL A 147 -7.58 2.45 -3.28
CA VAL A 147 -6.96 1.13 -3.50
C VAL A 147 -8.02 0.03 -3.62
N TYR A 148 -9.07 0.07 -2.80
CA TYR A 148 -10.18 -0.87 -2.88
C TYR A 148 -10.86 -0.83 -4.26
N ALA A 149 -11.13 0.36 -4.79
CA ALA A 149 -11.74 0.53 -6.10
C ALA A 149 -10.85 -0.04 -7.21
N GLN A 150 -9.55 0.23 -7.16
CA GLN A 150 -8.58 -0.24 -8.14
C GLN A 150 -8.47 -1.78 -8.14
N LEU A 151 -8.37 -2.40 -6.97
CA LEU A 151 -8.29 -3.86 -6.85
C LEU A 151 -9.53 -4.59 -7.35
N ARG A 152 -10.70 -3.95 -7.34
CA ARG A 152 -11.96 -4.53 -7.80
C ARG A 152 -12.19 -4.37 -9.31
N THR A 153 -11.46 -3.52 -9.98
CA THR A 153 -11.63 -3.25 -11.41
C THR A 153 -10.51 -3.86 -12.25
N THR A 154 -9.31 -3.39 -12.09
CA THR A 154 -8.17 -3.72 -12.95
C THR A 154 -6.90 -3.80 -12.11
N PHE A 155 -6.75 -4.90 -11.43
CA PHE A 155 -5.70 -5.16 -10.46
C PHE A 155 -4.27 -4.84 -10.96
N LEU A 156 -3.97 -5.16 -12.22
CA LEU A 156 -2.65 -4.93 -12.84
C LEU A 156 -2.62 -3.72 -13.78
N GLU A 157 -3.72 -3.02 -13.97
CA GLU A 157 -3.77 -1.82 -14.80
C GLU A 157 -3.72 -0.60 -13.89
N ILE A 158 -2.62 0.14 -13.94
CA ILE A 158 -2.46 1.40 -13.23
C ILE A 158 -2.33 2.52 -14.25
N ASP A 159 -3.00 3.61 -13.98
CA ASP A 159 -2.87 4.83 -14.75
C ASP A 159 -2.20 5.95 -13.94
N VAL A 160 -1.83 7.02 -14.63
CA VAL A 160 -1.12 8.14 -14.01
C VAL A 160 -2.01 8.90 -13.04
N ASP A 161 -3.30 9.04 -13.33
CA ASP A 161 -4.26 9.72 -12.45
C ASP A 161 -4.40 8.98 -11.12
N PHE A 162 -4.51 7.64 -11.18
CA PHE A 162 -4.57 6.81 -9.98
C PHE A 162 -3.29 6.97 -9.13
N ILE A 163 -2.12 6.89 -9.74
CA ILE A 163 -0.84 7.02 -9.03
C ILE A 163 -0.66 8.43 -8.45
N HIS A 164 -1.08 9.46 -9.18
CA HIS A 164 -1.04 10.85 -8.69
C HIS A 164 -1.92 11.00 -7.44
N GLU A 165 -3.16 10.53 -7.48
CA GLU A 165 -4.07 10.59 -6.34
C GLU A 165 -3.55 9.79 -5.14
N LEU A 166 -3.01 8.60 -5.38
CA LEU A 166 -2.37 7.76 -4.36
C LEU A 166 -1.21 8.50 -3.67
N GLY A 167 -0.33 9.13 -4.46
CA GLY A 167 0.79 9.91 -3.94
C GLY A 167 0.34 11.13 -3.13
N TYR A 168 -0.67 11.83 -3.60
CA TYR A 168 -1.24 12.98 -2.89
C TYR A 168 -1.82 12.56 -1.53
N LEU A 169 -2.62 11.50 -1.48
CA LEU A 169 -3.20 10.98 -0.24
C LEU A 169 -2.13 10.47 0.73
N TYR A 170 -1.12 9.76 0.22
CA TYR A 170 0.02 9.33 1.02
C TYR A 170 0.75 10.51 1.69
N LEU A 171 1.07 11.56 0.93
CA LEU A 171 1.76 12.75 1.46
C LEU A 171 0.91 13.49 2.51
N ASN A 172 -0.42 13.49 2.37
CA ASN A 172 -1.32 14.01 3.39
C ASN A 172 -1.27 13.19 4.69
N ILE A 173 -1.27 11.85 4.60
CA ILE A 173 -1.13 10.97 5.77
C ILE A 173 0.21 11.22 6.47
N LEU A 174 1.28 11.30 5.70
CA LEU A 174 2.61 11.59 6.22
C LEU A 174 2.67 12.93 6.94
N SER A 175 2.07 13.97 6.38
CA SER A 175 2.00 15.29 7.00
C SER A 175 1.24 15.25 8.33
N LEU A 176 0.16 14.49 8.42
CA LEU A 176 -0.59 14.31 9.66
C LEU A 176 0.21 13.53 10.71
N ALA A 177 0.99 12.52 10.31
CA ALA A 177 1.87 11.78 11.21
C ALA A 177 2.94 12.69 11.81
N VAL A 178 3.58 13.53 10.98
CA VAL A 178 4.55 14.54 11.47
C VAL A 178 3.93 15.48 12.49
N ILE A 179 2.73 16.00 12.22
CA ILE A 179 2.03 16.91 13.14
C ILE A 179 1.70 16.21 14.46
N ARG A 180 1.29 14.94 14.44
CA ARG A 180 1.02 14.15 15.65
C ARG A 180 2.29 14.00 16.50
N ASN A 181 3.42 13.63 15.88
CA ASN A 181 4.69 13.45 16.57
C ASN A 181 5.21 14.76 17.22
N LEU A 182 5.02 15.91 16.56
CA LEU A 182 5.38 17.22 17.11
C LEU A 182 4.53 17.64 18.32
N ARG A 183 3.32 17.12 18.47
CA ARG A 183 2.42 17.43 19.60
C ARG A 183 2.64 16.53 20.82
N GLN A 184 3.35 15.42 20.67
CA GLN A 184 3.63 14.46 21.74
C GLN A 184 4.99 14.72 22.43
N ASN A 185 5.85 15.52 21.80
CA ASN A 185 7.13 16.00 22.32
C ASN A 185 6.99 17.44 22.89
#